data_41a21588d37a44b57309464d7897c980
#
_entry.id   41a21588d37a44b57309464d7897c980
#
_cell.length_a   1.000
_cell.length_b   1.000
_cell.length_c   1.000
_cell.angle_alpha   90.00
_cell.angle_beta   90.00
_cell.angle_gamma   90.00
#
_symmetry.space_group_name_H-M   'P 1'
#
loop_
_entity.id
_entity.type
_entity.pdbx_description
1 polymer ?
#
loop_
_entity_poly.entity_id
_entity_poly.type
_entity_poly.pdbx_seq_one_letter_code
_entity_poly.pdbx_strand_id
1 'polypeptide(L)'
;RLLENGDIDCLWCDYSPCYREDKYYWTEPYLTVTVSVAAKKTSGIKSLAHLDGSKTIAVIAGSVSERRLLAGDLEISPDVQIKSYGSAELCKAAHAKGYVDCWMADVQPLDRLVARYPGLYRVFADNVMTVDLGVAFDDGYEGPIVKDLNTALFAMDRDGTIDRIVGNYKTGATTGGQGANP
;
A
#
# COMPACT_ATOMS: atom_id res chain seq x y z
N ARG A 1 15.61 3.24 -13.48
CA ARG A 1 16.43 2.81 -14.63
C ARG A 1 15.62 2.32 -15.82
N LEU A 2 14.63 1.39 -15.65
CA LEU A 2 13.82 0.91 -16.80
C LEU A 2 13.02 2.04 -17.45
N LEU A 3 12.41 2.90 -16.64
CA LEU A 3 11.65 4.05 -17.09
C LEU A 3 12.56 5.10 -17.75
N GLU A 4 13.67 5.45 -17.09
CA GLU A 4 14.66 6.40 -17.56
C GLU A 4 15.34 5.96 -18.89
N ASN A 5 15.49 4.65 -19.08
CA ASN A 5 16.06 4.07 -20.31
C ASN A 5 15.01 3.91 -21.43
N GLY A 6 13.73 4.13 -21.17
CA GLY A 6 12.66 3.87 -22.11
C GLY A 6 12.34 2.39 -22.35
N ASP A 7 12.80 1.51 -21.45
CA ASP A 7 12.49 0.06 -21.51
C ASP A 7 11.02 -0.20 -21.14
N ILE A 8 10.39 0.71 -20.40
CA ILE A 8 8.97 0.75 -20.07
C ILE A 8 8.46 2.19 -20.17
N ASP A 9 7.18 2.37 -20.50
CA ASP A 9 6.57 3.68 -20.70
C ASP A 9 6.10 4.34 -19.40
N CYS A 10 5.67 3.54 -18.42
CA CYS A 10 5.16 4.04 -17.14
C CYS A 10 5.28 3.00 -16.03
N LEU A 11 5.13 3.46 -14.80
CA LEU A 11 4.95 2.63 -13.61
C LEU A 11 3.50 2.76 -13.14
N TRP A 12 2.73 1.72 -13.36
CA TRP A 12 1.33 1.66 -12.94
C TRP A 12 1.12 0.48 -12.00
N CYS A 13 0.95 0.73 -10.75
CA CYS A 13 0.59 -0.22 -9.70
C CYS A 13 0.53 0.52 -8.36
N ASP A 14 1.10 -0.04 -7.32
CA ASP A 14 1.19 0.48 -5.97
C ASP A 14 2.25 1.60 -5.84
N TYR A 15 2.21 2.56 -6.78
CA TYR A 15 3.12 3.69 -6.82
C TYR A 15 2.42 4.97 -6.36
N SER A 16 3.05 5.66 -5.41
CA SER A 16 2.57 6.93 -4.86
C SER A 16 3.53 8.07 -5.18
N PRO A 17 3.04 9.27 -5.49
CA PRO A 17 3.86 10.47 -5.57
C PRO A 17 4.62 10.78 -4.28
N CYS A 18 4.06 10.42 -3.12
CA CYS A 18 4.58 10.73 -1.79
C CYS A 18 6.08 10.44 -1.65
N TYR A 19 6.89 11.48 -1.38
CA TYR A 19 8.36 11.50 -1.38
C TYR A 19 9.03 11.18 -2.72
N ARG A 20 8.31 11.33 -3.84
CA ARG A 20 8.81 11.08 -5.19
C ARG A 20 8.29 12.10 -6.21
N GLU A 21 7.72 13.19 -5.72
CA GLU A 21 7.10 14.24 -6.52
C GLU A 21 8.07 14.74 -7.60
N ASP A 22 9.33 14.96 -7.21
CA ASP A 22 10.38 15.52 -8.08
C ASP A 22 11.11 14.46 -8.94
N LYS A 23 10.68 13.17 -8.87
CA LYS A 23 11.39 12.09 -9.59
C LYS A 23 10.71 11.64 -10.86
N TYR A 24 9.42 11.91 -10.97
CA TYR A 24 8.59 11.38 -12.04
C TYR A 24 7.55 12.41 -12.44
N TYR A 25 7.11 12.34 -13.68
CA TYR A 25 5.91 13.04 -14.11
C TYR A 25 4.69 12.17 -13.80
N TRP A 26 3.73 12.68 -13.03
CA TRP A 26 2.63 11.91 -12.47
C TRP A 26 1.29 12.23 -13.12
N THR A 27 0.41 11.24 -13.18
CA THR A 27 -1.02 11.50 -13.34
C THR A 27 -1.59 12.10 -12.05
N GLU A 28 -2.80 12.65 -12.13
CA GLU A 28 -3.62 12.84 -10.94
C GLU A 28 -3.85 11.49 -10.24
N PRO A 29 -4.04 11.47 -8.92
CA PRO A 29 -4.35 10.25 -8.20
C PRO A 29 -5.62 9.58 -8.72
N TYR A 30 -5.56 8.28 -8.98
CA TYR A 30 -6.72 7.51 -9.42
C TYR A 30 -7.33 6.65 -8.31
N LEU A 31 -6.62 6.46 -7.21
CA LEU A 31 -7.07 5.67 -6.07
C LEU A 31 -6.39 6.15 -4.79
N THR A 32 -7.16 6.27 -3.71
CA THR A 32 -6.64 6.48 -2.37
C THR A 32 -6.76 5.18 -1.59
N VAL A 33 -5.64 4.65 -1.10
CA VAL A 33 -5.62 3.46 -0.25
C VAL A 33 -5.43 3.85 1.21
N THR A 34 -6.01 3.06 2.09
CA THR A 34 -5.88 3.24 3.54
C THR A 34 -4.85 2.27 4.09
N VAL A 35 -3.96 2.77 4.92
CA VAL A 35 -2.93 1.99 5.62
C VAL A 35 -3.30 1.86 7.08
N SER A 36 -3.11 0.67 7.64
CA SER A 36 -3.28 0.40 9.07
C SER A 36 -2.23 -0.60 9.56
N VAL A 37 -2.38 -1.07 10.78
CA VAL A 37 -1.46 -2.01 11.44
C VAL A 37 -2.23 -3.22 11.93
N ALA A 38 -1.69 -4.42 11.66
CA ALA A 38 -2.16 -5.65 12.27
C ALA A 38 -1.24 -6.08 13.42
N ALA A 39 -1.86 -6.56 14.51
CA ALA A 39 -1.18 -7.15 15.65
C ALA A 39 -1.86 -8.45 16.09
N LYS A 40 -1.13 -9.34 16.79
CA LYS A 40 -1.74 -10.50 17.45
C LYS A 40 -2.65 -10.02 18.58
N LYS A 41 -3.82 -10.61 18.74
CA LYS A 41 -4.75 -10.28 19.83
C LYS A 41 -4.13 -10.47 21.21
N THR A 42 -3.21 -11.44 21.32
CA THR A 42 -2.49 -11.76 22.57
C THR A 42 -1.38 -10.79 22.94
N SER A 43 -0.93 -9.92 22.01
CA SER A 43 0.17 -8.97 22.26
C SER A 43 -0.22 -7.79 23.13
N GLY A 44 -1.52 -7.52 23.30
CA GLY A 44 -2.01 -6.31 23.97
C GLY A 44 -1.92 -5.03 23.13
N ILE A 45 -1.25 -5.05 21.98
CA ILE A 45 -1.07 -3.89 21.10
C ILE A 45 -2.38 -3.61 20.35
N LYS A 46 -2.91 -2.39 20.49
CA LYS A 46 -4.23 -2.00 19.93
C LYS A 46 -4.20 -0.72 19.10
N SER A 47 -3.16 0.08 19.23
CA SER A 47 -2.98 1.37 18.54
C SER A 47 -1.50 1.70 18.42
N LEU A 48 -1.15 2.75 17.66
CA LEU A 48 0.23 3.24 17.53
C LEU A 48 0.84 3.63 18.90
N ALA A 49 0.04 4.14 19.81
CA ALA A 49 0.49 4.55 21.15
C ALA A 49 1.06 3.39 22.00
N HIS A 50 0.79 2.13 21.62
CA HIS A 50 1.37 0.96 22.30
C HIS A 50 2.71 0.49 21.67
N LEU A 51 3.19 1.19 20.65
CA LEU A 51 4.42 0.85 19.94
C LEU A 51 5.55 1.76 20.47
N ASP A 52 6.29 1.24 21.41
CA ASP A 52 7.48 1.87 22.00
C ASP A 52 8.78 1.19 21.51
N GLY A 53 9.92 1.58 22.06
CA GLY A 53 11.24 1.03 21.70
C GLY A 53 11.42 -0.47 21.96
N SER A 54 10.50 -1.11 22.72
CA SER A 54 10.51 -2.55 22.93
C SER A 54 9.78 -3.32 21.83
N LYS A 55 9.11 -2.61 20.90
CA LYS A 55 8.26 -3.20 19.84
C LYS A 55 8.91 -3.10 18.49
N THR A 56 8.56 -4.08 17.65
CA THR A 56 9.02 -4.19 16.28
C THR A 56 7.85 -4.13 15.30
N ILE A 57 8.00 -3.32 14.24
CA ILE A 57 7.01 -3.19 13.18
C ILE A 57 7.60 -3.60 11.84
N ALA A 58 6.91 -4.49 11.12
CA ALA A 58 7.27 -4.88 9.77
C ALA A 58 6.65 -3.94 8.75
N VAL A 59 7.43 -3.56 7.74
CA VAL A 59 7.00 -2.79 6.56
C VAL A 59 7.65 -3.33 5.30
N ILE A 60 7.08 -3.00 4.14
CA ILE A 60 7.72 -3.30 2.86
C ILE A 60 8.80 -2.26 2.59
N ALA A 61 10.01 -2.73 2.25
CA ALA A 61 11.13 -1.86 1.91
C ALA A 61 10.79 -0.94 0.72
N GLY A 62 11.11 0.34 0.84
CA GLY A 62 10.84 1.37 -0.16
C GLY A 62 9.37 1.83 -0.25
N SER A 63 8.47 1.29 0.59
CA SER A 63 7.07 1.73 0.65
C SER A 63 6.92 3.12 1.27
N VAL A 64 5.77 3.75 1.06
CA VAL A 64 5.41 5.02 1.73
C VAL A 64 5.35 4.81 3.25
N SER A 65 4.86 3.66 3.71
CA SER A 65 4.81 3.31 5.13
C SER A 65 6.19 3.32 5.79
N GLU A 66 7.20 2.71 5.14
CA GLU A 66 8.57 2.74 5.64
C GLU A 66 9.11 4.17 5.70
N ARG A 67 8.94 4.94 4.63
CA ARG A 67 9.45 6.31 4.54
C ARG A 67 8.85 7.22 5.61
N ARG A 68 7.53 7.16 5.84
CA ARG A 68 6.86 7.94 6.86
C ARG A 68 7.28 7.55 8.28
N LEU A 69 7.50 6.26 8.54
CA LEU A 69 8.05 5.79 9.81
C LEU A 69 9.47 6.31 10.04
N LEU A 70 10.34 6.21 9.04
CA LEU A 70 11.73 6.68 9.13
C LEU A 70 11.83 8.21 9.22
N ALA A 71 10.92 8.94 8.60
CA ALA A 71 10.85 10.41 8.68
C ALA A 71 10.27 10.91 10.01
N GLY A 72 9.61 10.04 10.80
CA GLY A 72 8.91 10.44 12.01
C GLY A 72 7.58 11.17 11.75
N ASP A 73 6.98 10.97 10.57
CA ASP A 73 5.74 11.65 10.15
C ASP A 73 4.47 10.98 10.72
N LEU A 74 4.63 9.96 11.54
CA LEU A 74 3.52 9.27 12.18
C LEU A 74 3.59 9.49 13.70
N GLU A 75 2.42 9.54 14.34
CA GLU A 75 2.31 9.63 15.81
C GLU A 75 2.67 8.29 16.47
N ILE A 76 3.94 7.91 16.37
CA ILE A 76 4.52 6.69 16.93
C ILE A 76 5.80 7.05 17.70
N SER A 77 6.16 6.25 18.69
CA SER A 77 7.44 6.44 19.38
C SER A 77 8.62 6.40 18.40
N PRO A 78 9.55 7.36 18.44
CA PRO A 78 10.73 7.36 17.58
C PRO A 78 11.66 6.15 17.81
N ASP A 79 11.52 5.50 18.97
CA ASP A 79 12.35 4.35 19.36
C ASP A 79 11.81 3.01 18.84
N VAL A 80 10.62 2.98 18.22
CA VAL A 80 10.06 1.75 17.64
C VAL A 80 11.02 1.14 16.64
N GLN A 81 11.21 -0.17 16.71
CA GLN A 81 12.14 -0.86 15.82
C GLN A 81 11.46 -1.20 14.48
N ILE A 82 11.91 -0.57 13.40
CA ILE A 82 11.40 -0.80 12.05
C ILE A 82 12.17 -1.95 11.41
N LYS A 83 11.46 -2.95 10.89
CA LYS A 83 12.04 -4.05 10.10
C LYS A 83 11.44 -4.08 8.71
N SER A 84 12.29 -3.80 7.72
CA SER A 84 11.92 -3.73 6.31
C SER A 84 12.12 -5.08 5.63
N TYR A 85 11.11 -5.49 4.87
CA TYR A 85 11.11 -6.75 4.12
C TYR A 85 10.83 -6.48 2.64
N GLY A 86 11.32 -7.34 1.77
CA GLY A 86 11.18 -7.18 0.32
C GLY A 86 9.78 -7.42 -0.24
N SER A 87 8.84 -7.97 0.56
CA SER A 87 7.46 -8.20 0.10
C SER A 87 6.46 -8.28 1.27
N ALA A 88 5.17 -8.14 0.93
CA ALA A 88 4.07 -8.30 1.89
C ALA A 88 4.02 -9.73 2.49
N GLU A 89 4.34 -10.76 1.70
CA GLU A 89 4.39 -12.15 2.15
C GLU A 89 5.47 -12.35 3.21
N LEU A 90 6.63 -11.72 3.05
CA LEU A 90 7.72 -11.77 4.03
C LEU A 90 7.34 -11.03 5.32
N CYS A 91 6.71 -9.85 5.23
CA CYS A 91 6.18 -9.13 6.40
C CYS A 91 5.17 -10.00 7.16
N LYS A 92 4.21 -10.57 6.45
CA LYS A 92 3.18 -11.47 7.01
C LYS A 92 3.81 -12.69 7.66
N ALA A 93 4.79 -13.32 7.01
CA ALA A 93 5.48 -14.50 7.54
C ALA A 93 6.27 -14.16 8.82
N ALA A 94 6.98 -13.02 8.84
CA ALA A 94 7.71 -12.53 10.00
C ALA A 94 6.76 -12.27 11.18
N HIS A 95 5.62 -11.61 10.93
CA HIS A 95 4.59 -11.35 11.94
C HIS A 95 3.97 -12.66 12.48
N ALA A 96 3.64 -13.61 11.60
CA ALA A 96 3.07 -14.90 12.00
C ALA A 96 4.04 -15.70 12.90
N LYS A 97 5.35 -15.71 12.53
CA LYS A 97 6.41 -16.38 13.30
C LYS A 97 6.80 -15.64 14.59
N GLY A 98 6.33 -14.41 14.80
CA GLY A 98 6.66 -13.60 15.97
C GLY A 98 8.05 -12.94 15.91
N TYR A 99 8.61 -12.79 14.72
CA TYR A 99 9.86 -12.04 14.51
C TYR A 99 9.66 -10.54 14.58
N VAL A 100 8.41 -10.11 14.44
CA VAL A 100 7.94 -8.73 14.65
C VAL A 100 6.62 -8.75 15.41
N ASP A 101 6.33 -7.68 16.14
CA ASP A 101 5.12 -7.54 16.94
C ASP A 101 3.92 -7.12 16.09
N CYS A 102 4.16 -6.30 15.06
CA CYS A 102 3.13 -5.72 14.20
C CYS A 102 3.54 -5.77 12.73
N TRP A 103 2.55 -5.63 11.87
CA TRP A 103 2.72 -5.47 10.43
C TRP A 103 1.88 -4.30 9.93
N MET A 104 2.52 -3.27 9.36
CA MET A 104 1.88 -2.12 8.71
C MET A 104 1.77 -2.37 7.21
N ALA A 105 0.58 -2.24 6.69
CA ALA A 105 0.26 -2.41 5.28
C ALA A 105 -1.08 -1.75 4.93
N ASP A 106 -1.44 -1.77 3.66
CA ASP A 106 -2.79 -1.43 3.23
C ASP A 106 -3.83 -2.28 3.95
N VAL A 107 -4.99 -1.71 4.20
CA VAL A 107 -6.07 -2.37 4.95
C VAL A 107 -6.48 -3.69 4.30
N GLN A 108 -6.50 -3.77 2.96
CA GLN A 108 -6.98 -4.95 2.24
C GLN A 108 -6.21 -6.26 2.59
N PRO A 109 -4.86 -6.34 2.53
CA PRO A 109 -4.13 -7.54 2.97
C PRO A 109 -4.27 -7.82 4.47
N LEU A 110 -4.45 -6.79 5.30
CA LEU A 110 -4.68 -6.94 6.73
C LEU A 110 -6.06 -7.54 7.01
N ASP A 111 -7.11 -7.09 6.32
CA ASP A 111 -8.46 -7.63 6.42
C ASP A 111 -8.50 -9.11 6.00
N ARG A 112 -7.81 -9.45 4.91
CA ARG A 112 -7.66 -10.86 4.50
C ARG A 112 -6.96 -11.71 5.56
N LEU A 113 -5.96 -11.16 6.26
CA LEU A 113 -5.29 -11.84 7.36
C LEU A 113 -6.27 -12.11 8.51
N VAL A 114 -7.05 -11.10 8.92
CA VAL A 114 -8.04 -11.23 10.00
C VAL A 114 -9.17 -12.16 9.59
N ALA A 115 -9.69 -12.07 8.36
CA ALA A 115 -10.73 -12.95 7.85
C ALA A 115 -10.28 -14.43 7.85
N ARG A 116 -9.02 -14.69 7.50
CA ARG A 116 -8.45 -16.04 7.49
C ARG A 116 -8.18 -16.59 8.90
N TYR A 117 -7.88 -15.71 9.87
CA TYR A 117 -7.52 -16.08 11.24
C TYR A 117 -8.25 -15.18 12.27
N PRO A 118 -9.58 -15.23 12.36
CA PRO A 118 -10.39 -14.24 13.09
C PRO A 118 -10.14 -14.24 14.61
N GLY A 119 -9.61 -15.34 15.14
CA GLY A 119 -9.26 -15.47 16.56
C GLY A 119 -7.89 -14.92 16.93
N LEU A 120 -6.97 -14.77 15.96
CA LEU A 120 -5.55 -14.53 16.22
C LEU A 120 -5.11 -13.09 16.06
N TYR A 121 -5.64 -12.38 15.07
CA TYR A 121 -5.20 -11.04 14.70
C TYR A 121 -6.29 -10.01 14.90
N ARG A 122 -5.87 -8.75 15.03
CA ARG A 122 -6.69 -7.54 14.94
C ARG A 122 -6.01 -6.55 14.01
N VAL A 123 -6.78 -5.76 13.31
CA VAL A 123 -6.34 -4.50 12.69
C VAL A 123 -6.66 -3.38 13.66
N PHE A 124 -5.86 -2.34 13.71
CA PHE A 124 -6.16 -1.17 14.53
C PHE A 124 -7.48 -0.55 14.07
N ALA A 125 -8.25 -0.04 15.03
CA ALA A 125 -9.55 0.60 14.75
C ALA A 125 -9.37 1.90 13.97
N ASP A 126 -8.31 2.64 14.27
CA ASP A 126 -7.99 3.89 13.61
C ASP A 126 -7.07 3.62 12.41
N ASN A 127 -7.39 4.25 11.30
CA ASN A 127 -6.51 4.27 10.15
C ASN A 127 -5.25 5.06 10.48
N VAL A 128 -4.09 4.55 10.09
CA VAL A 128 -2.81 5.21 10.35
C VAL A 128 -2.57 6.36 9.39
N MET A 129 -2.88 6.13 8.12
CA MET A 129 -2.75 7.13 7.06
C MET A 129 -3.51 6.71 5.81
N THR A 130 -3.65 7.65 4.89
CA THR A 130 -4.04 7.38 3.49
C THR A 130 -2.87 7.60 2.57
N VAL A 131 -2.87 6.92 1.43
CA VAL A 131 -1.84 7.03 0.38
C VAL A 131 -2.54 7.13 -0.96
N ASP A 132 -2.26 8.21 -1.69
CA ASP A 132 -2.75 8.40 -3.03
C ASP A 132 -1.86 7.68 -4.03
N LEU A 133 -2.47 6.94 -4.97
CA LEU A 133 -1.79 6.19 -6.02
C LEU A 133 -1.95 6.90 -7.37
N GLY A 134 -0.84 7.07 -8.07
CA GLY A 134 -0.76 7.65 -9.39
C GLY A 134 0.02 6.77 -10.36
N VAL A 135 -0.06 7.10 -11.65
CA VAL A 135 0.81 6.50 -12.68
C VAL A 135 2.02 7.42 -12.87
N ALA A 136 3.22 6.84 -12.77
CA ALA A 136 4.46 7.57 -12.92
C ALA A 136 5.04 7.39 -14.32
N PHE A 137 5.45 8.49 -14.94
CA PHE A 137 6.19 8.56 -16.20
C PHE A 137 7.59 9.11 -15.94
N ASP A 138 8.48 8.98 -16.90
CA ASP A 138 9.77 9.65 -16.84
C ASP A 138 9.58 11.17 -16.65
N ASP A 139 10.46 11.80 -15.87
CA ASP A 139 10.36 13.24 -15.56
C ASP A 139 10.43 14.12 -16.81
N GLY A 140 11.16 13.68 -17.83
CA GLY A 140 11.24 14.33 -19.15
C GLY A 140 10.10 13.98 -20.12
N TYR A 141 9.03 13.30 -19.67
CA TYR A 141 7.94 12.89 -20.55
C TYR A 141 7.09 14.09 -21.00
N GLU A 142 7.05 14.35 -22.32
CA GLU A 142 6.29 15.45 -22.93
C GLU A 142 5.07 14.97 -23.77
N GLY A 143 4.78 13.67 -23.74
CA GLY A 143 3.72 13.09 -24.56
C GLY A 143 2.30 13.33 -24.02
N PRO A 144 1.26 13.14 -24.86
CA PRO A 144 -0.13 13.43 -24.50
C PRO A 144 -0.75 12.40 -23.53
N ILE A 145 -0.11 11.25 -23.33
CA ILE A 145 -0.72 10.09 -22.67
C ILE A 145 -1.14 10.37 -21.21
N VAL A 146 -0.40 11.22 -20.49
CA VAL A 146 -0.76 11.59 -19.11
C VAL A 146 -2.08 12.33 -19.07
N LYS A 147 -2.30 13.26 -20.01
CA LYS A 147 -3.56 14.01 -20.12
C LYS A 147 -4.72 13.09 -20.50
N ASP A 148 -4.48 12.15 -21.42
CA ASP A 148 -5.51 11.19 -21.86
C ASP A 148 -5.87 10.21 -20.74
N LEU A 149 -4.85 9.74 -20.00
CA LEU A 149 -5.07 8.91 -18.81
C LEU A 149 -5.85 9.65 -17.72
N ASN A 150 -5.48 10.88 -17.38
CA ASN A 150 -6.21 11.69 -16.41
C ASN A 150 -7.68 11.85 -16.82
N THR A 151 -7.94 12.10 -18.12
CA THR A 151 -9.30 12.21 -18.64
C THR A 151 -10.07 10.89 -18.48
N ALA A 152 -9.45 9.77 -18.84
CA ALA A 152 -10.07 8.44 -18.74
C ALA A 152 -10.31 8.03 -17.29
N LEU A 153 -9.30 8.20 -16.42
CA LEU A 153 -9.42 7.85 -15.00
C LEU A 153 -10.48 8.69 -14.29
N PHE A 154 -10.55 9.99 -14.59
CA PHE A 154 -11.60 10.88 -14.08
C PHE A 154 -13.00 10.45 -14.54
N ALA A 155 -13.16 10.03 -15.80
CA ALA A 155 -14.44 9.51 -16.29
C ALA A 155 -14.83 8.21 -15.57
N MET A 156 -13.87 7.30 -15.36
CA MET A 156 -14.06 6.03 -14.64
C MET A 156 -14.38 6.22 -13.16
N ASP A 157 -13.83 7.25 -12.53
CA ASP A 157 -14.17 7.61 -11.16
C ASP A 157 -15.63 8.11 -11.09
N ARG A 158 -16.01 9.02 -11.97
CA ARG A 158 -17.34 9.61 -12.01
C ARG A 158 -18.46 8.62 -12.33
N ASP A 159 -18.21 7.62 -13.14
CA ASP A 159 -19.22 6.61 -13.50
C ASP A 159 -19.21 5.39 -12.54
N GLY A 160 -18.38 5.41 -11.50
CA GLY A 160 -18.26 4.35 -10.50
C GLY A 160 -17.51 3.10 -10.98
N THR A 161 -16.84 3.16 -12.12
CA THR A 161 -16.08 2.02 -12.65
C THR A 161 -14.91 1.65 -11.75
N ILE A 162 -14.19 2.64 -11.19
CA ILE A 162 -13.08 2.40 -10.25
C ILE A 162 -13.62 1.71 -9.00
N ASP A 163 -14.68 2.23 -8.39
CA ASP A 163 -15.30 1.64 -7.19
C ASP A 163 -15.76 0.20 -7.43
N ARG A 164 -16.34 -0.08 -8.59
CA ARG A 164 -16.78 -1.43 -8.97
C ARG A 164 -15.58 -2.38 -9.11
N ILE A 165 -14.49 -1.95 -9.73
CA ILE A 165 -13.27 -2.75 -9.87
C ILE A 165 -12.69 -3.05 -8.48
N VAL A 166 -12.48 -2.02 -7.66
CA VAL A 166 -11.94 -2.15 -6.30
C VAL A 166 -12.85 -3.04 -5.44
N GLY A 167 -14.17 -2.86 -5.53
CA GLY A 167 -15.17 -3.67 -4.83
C GLY A 167 -15.07 -5.15 -5.15
N ASN A 168 -14.86 -5.52 -6.41
CA ASN A 168 -14.68 -6.91 -6.82
C ASN A 168 -13.44 -7.56 -6.16
N TYR A 169 -12.34 -6.82 -6.02
CA TYR A 169 -11.14 -7.29 -5.33
C TYR A 169 -11.33 -7.40 -3.80
N LYS A 170 -12.12 -6.52 -3.20
CA LYS A 170 -12.44 -6.57 -1.77
C LYS A 170 -13.28 -7.79 -1.42
N THR A 171 -14.24 -8.14 -2.26
CA THR A 171 -15.17 -9.27 -2.02
C THR A 171 -14.60 -10.63 -2.43
N GLY A 172 -13.43 -10.69 -3.05
CA GLY A 172 -12.85 -11.92 -3.57
C GLY A 172 -13.58 -12.49 -4.79
N ALA A 173 -14.50 -11.73 -5.37
CA ALA A 173 -15.16 -12.06 -6.63
C ALA A 173 -14.17 -11.87 -7.79
N THR A 174 -13.23 -12.80 -7.97
CA THR A 174 -12.47 -12.91 -9.20
C THR A 174 -13.43 -13.39 -10.26
N THR A 175 -13.86 -12.51 -11.15
CA THR A 175 -14.37 -12.93 -12.44
C THR A 175 -13.25 -13.71 -13.12
N GLY A 176 -13.42 -15.03 -13.21
CA GLY A 176 -12.50 -15.90 -13.94
C GLY A 176 -12.40 -15.39 -15.38
N GLY A 177 -11.33 -14.68 -15.67
CA GLY A 177 -10.91 -14.42 -17.03
C GLY A 177 -10.52 -15.77 -17.64
N GLN A 178 -11.43 -16.41 -18.36
CA GLN A 178 -11.07 -17.43 -19.31
C GLN A 178 -10.20 -16.74 -20.36
N GLY A 179 -8.88 -16.91 -20.23
CA GLY A 179 -7.95 -16.61 -21.30
C GLY A 179 -8.30 -17.49 -22.50
N ALA A 180 -9.01 -16.95 -23.46
CA ALA A 180 -9.01 -17.51 -24.81
C ALA A 180 -7.62 -17.26 -25.37
N ASN A 181 -6.83 -18.31 -25.44
CA ASN A 181 -5.58 -18.34 -26.19
C ASN A 181 -5.97 -18.71 -27.66
N PRO A 182 -5.55 -17.95 -28.67
CA PRO A 182 -5.67 -18.38 -30.08
C PRO A 182 -4.63 -19.43 -30.45
#